data_6a19c21f2fb244f56878b54a8332c9e6
#
_entry.id   6a19c21f2fb244f56878b54a8332c9e6
#
_cell.length_a   1.000
_cell.length_b   1.000
_cell.length_c   1.000
_cell.angle_alpha   90.00
_cell.angle_beta   90.00
_cell.angle_gamma   90.00
#
_symmetry.space_group_name_H-M   'P 1'
#
loop_
_entity.id
_entity.type
_entity.pdbx_description
1 polymer ?
#
loop_
_entity_poly.entity_id
_entity_poly.type
_entity_poly.pdbx_seq_one_letter_code
_entity_poly.pdbx_strand_id
1 'polypeptide(L)'
;MVLSYLLALGGAGIVAYATMLVVAISCDYPAARFRIIQALRTQPWQAEIMTKTKPGSFYDGIHAALKAAGQLGLRDPVILQKATLPSYDAATSLIPMKWKAIFSKLKLGGGAVVVGLGMAISASALPVLHIILLVGVVVAAIYMFSTKRDSDRYVLLARHEILPEVEACIAAGRYGAPPVM
;
A
#
# COMPACT_ATOMS: atom_id res chain seq x y z
N MET A 1 16.91 -11.46 -33.08
CA MET A 1 16.24 -12.43 -32.18
C MET A 1 16.69 -12.31 -30.72
N VAL A 2 17.99 -12.41 -30.39
CA VAL A 2 18.48 -12.32 -29.00
C VAL A 2 17.98 -11.05 -28.29
N LEU A 3 18.05 -9.90 -28.94
CA LEU A 3 17.61 -8.62 -28.36
C LEU A 3 16.11 -8.61 -28.06
N SER A 4 15.26 -9.23 -28.90
CA SER A 4 13.81 -9.33 -28.67
C SER A 4 13.49 -10.12 -27.40
N TYR A 5 14.19 -11.23 -27.17
CA TYR A 5 14.04 -12.03 -25.94
C TYR A 5 14.56 -11.30 -24.71
N LEU A 6 15.71 -10.61 -24.81
CA LEU A 6 16.25 -9.82 -23.71
C LEU A 6 15.28 -8.71 -23.28
N LEU A 7 14.68 -8.00 -24.24
CA LEU A 7 13.67 -6.98 -23.96
C LEU A 7 12.42 -7.55 -23.31
N ALA A 8 11.90 -8.67 -23.84
CA ALA A 8 10.68 -9.29 -23.32
C ALA A 8 10.90 -9.85 -21.90
N LEU A 9 11.99 -10.58 -21.66
CA LEU A 9 12.30 -11.15 -20.35
C LEU A 9 12.66 -10.07 -19.33
N GLY A 10 13.48 -9.07 -19.72
CA GLY A 10 13.82 -7.94 -18.88
C GLY A 10 12.58 -7.12 -18.49
N GLY A 11 11.70 -6.86 -19.47
CA GLY A 11 10.42 -6.19 -19.24
C GLY A 11 9.51 -6.96 -18.29
N ALA A 12 9.37 -8.27 -18.49
CA ALA A 12 8.60 -9.14 -17.60
C ALA A 12 9.18 -9.16 -16.18
N GLY A 13 10.51 -9.16 -16.03
CA GLY A 13 11.18 -9.05 -14.74
C GLY A 13 10.84 -7.76 -13.99
N ILE A 14 10.80 -6.62 -14.70
CA ILE A 14 10.39 -5.32 -14.12
C ILE A 14 8.94 -5.37 -13.67
N VAL A 15 8.04 -5.96 -14.47
CA VAL A 15 6.62 -6.10 -14.11
C VAL A 15 6.46 -7.02 -12.90
N ALA A 16 7.17 -8.14 -12.85
CA ALA A 16 7.15 -9.05 -11.70
C ALA A 16 7.62 -8.33 -10.42
N TYR A 17 8.70 -7.55 -10.50
CA TYR A 17 9.16 -6.73 -9.37
C TYR A 17 8.11 -5.70 -8.93
N ALA A 18 7.46 -5.01 -9.88
CA ALA A 18 6.38 -4.08 -9.57
C ALA A 18 5.20 -4.79 -8.87
N THR A 19 4.85 -6.01 -9.33
CA THR A 19 3.80 -6.83 -8.70
C THR A 19 4.17 -7.22 -7.27
N MET A 20 5.41 -7.60 -7.01
CA MET A 20 5.87 -7.89 -5.64
C MET A 20 5.75 -6.68 -4.72
N LEU A 21 6.04 -5.46 -5.20
CA LEU A 21 5.83 -4.23 -4.42
C LEU A 21 4.34 -4.03 -4.08
N VAL A 22 3.43 -4.32 -5.03
CA VAL A 22 1.98 -4.23 -4.78
C VAL A 22 1.54 -5.25 -3.73
N VAL A 23 2.01 -6.49 -3.81
CA VAL A 23 1.70 -7.53 -2.81
C VAL A 23 2.18 -7.11 -1.42
N ALA A 24 3.37 -6.48 -1.32
CA ALA A 24 3.90 -6.02 -0.04
C ALA A 24 3.05 -4.93 0.64
N ILE A 25 2.40 -4.04 -0.15
CA ILE A 25 1.53 -2.98 0.37
C ILE A 25 0.05 -3.39 0.44
N SER A 26 -0.34 -4.48 -0.23
CA SER A 26 -1.71 -4.98 -0.18
C SER A 26 -2.06 -5.51 1.21
N CYS A 27 -3.30 -5.27 1.64
CA CYS A 27 -3.79 -5.75 2.93
C CYS A 27 -5.27 -6.15 2.82
N ASP A 28 -5.65 -7.10 3.65
CA ASP A 28 -7.06 -7.42 3.90
C ASP A 28 -7.60 -6.41 4.93
N TYR A 29 -8.37 -5.44 4.44
CA TYR A 29 -8.89 -4.36 5.30
C TYR A 29 -9.79 -4.86 6.44
N PRO A 30 -10.78 -5.75 6.22
CA PRO A 30 -11.61 -6.28 7.29
C PRO A 30 -10.81 -6.91 8.42
N ALA A 31 -9.86 -7.77 8.09
CA ALA A 31 -9.00 -8.40 9.09
C ALA A 31 -8.07 -7.40 9.78
N ALA A 32 -7.52 -6.46 9.03
CA ALA A 32 -6.65 -5.40 9.55
C ALA A 32 -7.40 -4.47 10.52
N ARG A 33 -8.60 -4.00 10.11
CA ARG A 33 -9.48 -3.18 10.93
C ARG A 33 -9.80 -3.86 12.25
N PHE A 34 -10.26 -5.11 12.20
CA PHE A 34 -10.59 -5.87 13.41
C PHE A 34 -9.41 -5.96 14.36
N ARG A 35 -8.21 -6.32 13.87
CA ARG A 35 -7.01 -6.45 14.68
C ARG A 35 -6.57 -5.12 15.30
N ILE A 36 -6.60 -4.02 14.54
CA ILE A 36 -6.22 -2.70 15.03
C ILE A 36 -7.20 -2.24 16.11
N ILE A 37 -8.50 -2.33 15.88
CA ILE A 37 -9.52 -1.91 16.85
C ILE A 37 -9.43 -2.77 18.12
N GLN A 38 -9.24 -4.08 17.97
CA GLN A 38 -9.04 -4.97 19.12
C GLN A 38 -7.79 -4.58 19.91
N ALA A 39 -6.66 -4.32 19.23
CA ALA A 39 -5.43 -3.87 19.88
C ALA A 39 -5.63 -2.53 20.61
N LEU A 40 -6.30 -1.54 20.00
CA LEU A 40 -6.61 -0.26 20.63
C LEU A 40 -7.44 -0.40 21.91
N ARG A 41 -8.31 -1.41 21.96
CA ARG A 41 -9.19 -1.66 23.13
C ARG A 41 -8.51 -2.47 24.24
N THR A 42 -7.59 -3.38 23.89
CA THR A 42 -6.97 -4.31 24.85
C THR A 42 -5.54 -3.92 25.18
N GLN A 43 -4.72 -3.64 24.18
CA GLN A 43 -3.29 -3.38 24.32
C GLN A 43 -2.85 -2.29 23.31
N PRO A 44 -3.10 -1.01 23.59
CA PRO A 44 -2.92 0.09 22.62
C PRO A 44 -1.49 0.21 22.06
N TRP A 45 -0.47 -0.18 22.80
CA TRP A 45 0.93 -0.19 22.33
C TRP A 45 1.14 -1.19 21.18
N GLN A 46 0.39 -2.30 21.13
CA GLN A 46 0.46 -3.24 20.01
C GLN A 46 -0.08 -2.63 18.71
N ALA A 47 -1.07 -1.74 18.79
CA ALA A 47 -1.59 -1.05 17.63
C ALA A 47 -0.51 -0.22 16.93
N GLU A 48 0.39 0.44 17.70
CA GLU A 48 1.52 1.17 17.12
C GLU A 48 2.51 0.25 16.40
N ILE A 49 2.82 -0.91 16.97
CA ILE A 49 3.70 -1.90 16.35
C ILE A 49 3.08 -2.46 15.07
N MET A 50 1.79 -2.83 15.12
CA MET A 50 1.06 -3.35 13.96
C MET A 50 1.04 -2.36 12.80
N THR A 51 0.88 -1.07 13.08
CA THR A 51 0.81 -0.03 12.05
C THR A 51 2.16 0.22 11.35
N LYS A 52 3.28 -0.23 11.90
CA LYS A 52 4.61 -0.17 11.26
C LYS A 52 4.84 -1.27 10.22
N THR A 53 3.99 -2.30 10.17
CA THR A 53 4.28 -3.52 9.39
C THR A 53 4.06 -3.39 7.89
N LYS A 54 3.23 -2.46 7.43
CA LYS A 54 2.88 -2.28 6.01
C LYS A 54 2.96 -0.83 5.55
N PRO A 55 4.18 -0.30 5.34
CA PRO A 55 4.36 1.07 4.88
C PRO A 55 3.83 1.25 3.45
N GLY A 56 3.15 2.36 3.20
CA GLY A 56 2.55 2.67 1.90
C GLY A 56 1.08 2.30 1.78
N SER A 57 0.44 2.01 2.89
CA SER A 57 -0.98 1.73 3.00
C SER A 57 -1.65 2.66 4.03
N PHE A 58 -2.94 2.49 4.29
CA PHE A 58 -3.66 3.25 5.34
C PHE A 58 -3.03 3.12 6.74
N TYR A 59 -2.19 2.10 6.96
CA TYR A 59 -1.42 1.95 8.20
C TYR A 59 -0.52 3.14 8.50
N ASP A 60 0.08 3.76 7.46
CA ASP A 60 0.93 4.96 7.64
C ASP A 60 0.12 6.10 8.26
N GLY A 61 -1.13 6.30 7.83
CA GLY A 61 -2.04 7.31 8.37
C GLY A 61 -2.40 7.03 9.84
N ILE A 62 -2.78 5.80 10.17
CA ILE A 62 -3.09 5.41 11.55
C ILE A 62 -1.85 5.53 12.45
N HIS A 63 -0.68 5.11 11.97
CA HIS A 63 0.57 5.26 12.72
C HIS A 63 0.90 6.74 12.99
N ALA A 64 0.75 7.61 11.98
CA ALA A 64 1.00 9.04 12.15
C ALA A 64 0.01 9.68 13.14
N ALA A 65 -1.27 9.30 13.08
CA ALA A 65 -2.28 9.77 14.02
C ALA A 65 -1.99 9.33 15.46
N LEU A 66 -1.65 8.05 15.67
CA LEU A 66 -1.24 7.52 16.99
C LEU A 66 -0.04 8.26 17.55
N LYS A 67 0.99 8.47 16.71
CA LYS A 67 2.21 9.16 17.13
C LYS A 67 1.96 10.63 17.47
N ALA A 68 1.21 11.35 16.63
CA ALA A 68 0.89 12.76 16.85
C ALA A 68 0.10 12.95 18.15
N ALA A 69 -0.92 12.15 18.37
CA ALA A 69 -1.76 12.26 19.55
C ALA A 69 -1.06 11.77 20.84
N GLY A 70 -0.28 10.68 20.73
CA GLY A 70 0.47 10.15 21.87
C GLY A 70 1.56 11.10 22.38
N GLN A 71 2.23 11.84 21.45
CA GLN A 71 3.27 12.82 21.82
C GLN A 71 2.69 14.05 22.51
N LEU A 72 1.46 14.44 22.18
CA LEU A 72 0.85 15.66 22.71
C LEU A 72 0.21 15.47 24.09
N GLY A 73 -0.01 14.21 24.52
CA GLY A 73 -0.66 13.90 25.81
C GLY A 73 -2.08 14.49 25.96
N LEU A 74 -2.69 14.86 24.83
CA LEU A 74 -3.98 15.54 24.79
C LEU A 74 -5.12 14.55 25.09
N ARG A 75 -6.06 15.00 25.92
CA ARG A 75 -7.28 14.23 26.25
C ARG A 75 -8.56 14.88 25.74
N ASP A 76 -8.50 16.14 25.35
CA ASP A 76 -9.65 16.85 24.79
C ASP A 76 -9.93 16.31 23.38
N PRO A 77 -11.13 15.74 23.12
CA PRO A 77 -11.48 15.13 21.84
C PRO A 77 -11.44 16.11 20.67
N VAL A 78 -11.77 17.39 20.90
CA VAL A 78 -11.73 18.40 19.83
C VAL A 78 -10.29 18.74 19.42
N ILE A 79 -9.40 18.82 20.39
CA ILE A 79 -7.98 19.10 20.12
C ILE A 79 -7.31 17.86 19.52
N LEU A 80 -7.68 16.64 19.97
CA LEU A 80 -7.23 15.40 19.41
C LEU A 80 -7.57 15.30 17.92
N GLN A 81 -8.81 15.54 17.55
CA GLN A 81 -9.25 15.49 16.15
C GLN A 81 -8.49 16.49 15.27
N LYS A 82 -8.21 17.70 15.80
CA LYS A 82 -7.40 18.70 15.09
C LYS A 82 -5.94 18.29 14.91
N ALA A 83 -5.41 17.39 15.71
CA ALA A 83 -4.05 16.87 15.60
C ALA A 83 -3.97 15.58 14.77
N THR A 84 -4.88 14.64 14.99
CA THR A 84 -4.88 13.33 14.36
C THR A 84 -5.25 13.38 12.89
N LEU A 85 -6.28 14.13 12.54
CA LEU A 85 -6.79 14.20 11.17
C LEU A 85 -5.77 14.78 10.18
N PRO A 86 -5.11 15.92 10.43
CA PRO A 86 -4.07 16.42 9.55
C PRO A 86 -2.87 15.48 9.46
N SER A 87 -2.49 14.83 10.56
CA SER A 87 -1.38 13.86 10.58
C SER A 87 -1.70 12.63 9.74
N TYR A 88 -2.94 12.12 9.84
CA TYR A 88 -3.44 11.05 9.00
C TYR A 88 -3.41 11.43 7.52
N ASP A 89 -4.00 12.59 7.17
CA ASP A 89 -4.09 13.08 5.80
C ASP A 89 -2.70 13.35 5.21
N ALA A 90 -1.77 13.92 5.97
CA ALA A 90 -0.40 14.15 5.53
C ALA A 90 0.34 12.83 5.22
N ALA A 91 0.22 11.82 6.09
CA ALA A 91 0.87 10.54 5.87
C ALA A 91 0.26 9.77 4.68
N THR A 92 -1.06 9.79 4.53
CA THR A 92 -1.75 9.11 3.43
C THR A 92 -1.59 9.82 2.09
N SER A 93 -1.32 11.13 2.07
CA SER A 93 -1.04 11.90 0.85
C SER A 93 0.20 11.41 0.07
N LEU A 94 1.09 10.68 0.73
CA LEU A 94 2.27 10.07 0.10
C LEU A 94 1.96 8.76 -0.65
N ILE A 95 0.82 8.13 -0.38
CA ILE A 95 0.43 6.85 -1.00
C ILE A 95 0.31 6.97 -2.53
N PRO A 96 -0.33 8.01 -3.11
CA PRO A 96 -0.39 8.18 -4.56
C PRO A 96 0.98 8.27 -5.24
N MET A 97 1.99 8.87 -4.57
CA MET A 97 3.35 8.94 -5.11
C MET A 97 4.00 7.55 -5.20
N LYS A 98 3.80 6.69 -4.20
CA LYS A 98 4.26 5.30 -4.23
C LYS A 98 3.60 4.51 -5.37
N TRP A 99 2.30 4.66 -5.55
CA TRP A 99 1.58 4.05 -6.66
C TRP A 99 2.05 4.56 -8.02
N LYS A 100 2.30 5.87 -8.16
CA LYS A 100 2.86 6.45 -9.39
C LYS A 100 4.19 5.79 -9.76
N ALA A 101 5.09 5.57 -8.79
CA ALA A 101 6.36 4.89 -9.01
C ALA A 101 6.18 3.41 -9.44
N ILE A 102 5.20 2.69 -8.87
CA ILE A 102 4.87 1.32 -9.25
C ILE A 102 4.31 1.27 -10.69
N PHE A 103 3.37 2.12 -11.03
CA PHE A 103 2.81 2.20 -12.38
C PHE A 103 3.84 2.64 -13.43
N SER A 104 4.82 3.47 -13.06
CA SER A 104 5.94 3.78 -13.96
C SER A 104 6.75 2.54 -14.32
N LYS A 105 7.01 1.65 -13.36
CA LYS A 105 7.67 0.36 -13.61
C LYS A 105 6.82 -0.56 -14.49
N LEU A 106 5.51 -0.62 -14.25
CA LEU A 106 4.58 -1.39 -15.09
C LEU A 106 4.61 -0.89 -16.54
N LYS A 107 4.56 0.42 -16.75
CA LYS A 107 4.63 1.01 -18.10
C LYS A 107 5.96 0.71 -18.80
N LEU A 108 7.08 0.85 -18.07
CA LEU A 108 8.40 0.57 -18.62
C LEU A 108 8.56 -0.91 -18.98
N GLY A 109 8.24 -1.81 -18.06
CA GLY A 109 8.34 -3.25 -18.27
C GLY A 109 7.37 -3.76 -19.34
N GLY A 110 6.10 -3.32 -19.29
CA GLY A 110 5.11 -3.67 -20.30
C GLY A 110 5.49 -3.15 -21.69
N GLY A 111 5.97 -1.92 -21.78
CA GLY A 111 6.49 -1.35 -23.04
C GLY A 111 7.65 -2.18 -23.62
N ALA A 112 8.58 -2.62 -22.79
CA ALA A 112 9.69 -3.47 -23.25
C ALA A 112 9.21 -4.83 -23.78
N VAL A 113 8.20 -5.44 -23.15
CA VAL A 113 7.57 -6.69 -23.66
C VAL A 113 6.90 -6.46 -25.01
N VAL A 114 6.15 -5.37 -25.18
CA VAL A 114 5.48 -5.03 -26.44
C VAL A 114 6.49 -4.78 -27.56
N VAL A 115 7.55 -4.03 -27.30
CA VAL A 115 8.66 -3.81 -28.27
C VAL A 115 9.33 -5.11 -28.63
N GLY A 116 9.64 -5.97 -27.65
CA GLY A 116 10.21 -7.30 -27.89
C GLY A 116 9.32 -8.16 -28.79
N LEU A 117 7.99 -8.15 -28.57
CA LEU A 117 7.02 -8.84 -29.40
C LEU A 117 7.04 -8.29 -30.84
N GLY A 118 7.00 -6.98 -31.04
CA GLY A 118 7.06 -6.36 -32.36
C GLY A 118 8.33 -6.75 -33.14
N MET A 119 9.48 -6.79 -32.47
CA MET A 119 10.74 -7.25 -33.04
C MET A 119 10.72 -8.75 -33.40
N ALA A 120 10.07 -9.60 -32.61
CA ALA A 120 9.93 -11.02 -32.88
C ALA A 120 9.05 -11.28 -34.12
N ILE A 121 7.95 -10.56 -34.25
CA ILE A 121 7.02 -10.64 -35.40
C ILE A 121 7.73 -10.18 -36.69
N SER A 122 8.43 -9.05 -36.65
CA SER A 122 9.15 -8.54 -37.83
C SER A 122 10.30 -9.45 -38.27
N ALA A 123 10.84 -10.27 -37.39
CA ALA A 123 11.85 -11.28 -37.71
C ALA A 123 11.26 -12.64 -38.18
N SER A 124 9.96 -12.70 -38.43
CA SER A 124 9.22 -13.93 -38.81
C SER A 124 9.42 -15.10 -37.83
N ALA A 125 9.67 -14.80 -36.56
CA ALA A 125 9.84 -15.78 -35.50
C ALA A 125 8.47 -16.15 -34.90
N LEU A 126 8.36 -17.38 -34.39
CA LEU A 126 7.18 -17.77 -33.60
C LEU A 126 7.17 -17.02 -32.27
N PRO A 127 6.24 -16.06 -32.05
CA PRO A 127 6.29 -15.17 -30.90
C PRO A 127 5.60 -15.74 -29.63
N VAL A 128 5.50 -17.08 -29.51
CA VAL A 128 4.69 -17.72 -28.43
C VAL A 128 5.11 -17.25 -27.04
N LEU A 129 6.41 -17.23 -26.75
CA LEU A 129 6.89 -16.76 -25.46
C LEU A 129 6.54 -15.28 -25.21
N HIS A 130 6.66 -14.43 -26.22
CA HIS A 130 6.33 -13.00 -26.10
C HIS A 130 4.85 -12.79 -25.84
N ILE A 131 3.96 -13.61 -26.46
CA ILE A 131 2.51 -13.58 -26.21
C ILE A 131 2.20 -14.00 -24.78
N ILE A 132 2.83 -15.05 -24.27
CA ILE A 132 2.66 -15.50 -22.88
C ILE A 132 3.10 -14.39 -21.91
N LEU A 133 4.23 -13.76 -22.16
CA LEU A 133 4.72 -12.66 -21.31
C LEU A 133 3.79 -11.44 -21.37
N LEU A 134 3.26 -11.12 -22.56
CA LEU A 134 2.29 -10.02 -22.71
C LEU A 134 1.00 -10.30 -21.93
N VAL A 135 0.46 -11.52 -22.00
CA VAL A 135 -0.71 -11.93 -21.19
C VAL A 135 -0.39 -11.77 -19.70
N GLY A 136 0.79 -12.19 -19.24
CA GLY A 136 1.25 -12.00 -17.87
C GLY A 136 1.29 -10.52 -17.45
N VAL A 137 1.75 -9.63 -18.34
CA VAL A 137 1.75 -8.17 -18.11
C VAL A 137 0.34 -7.63 -17.97
N VAL A 138 -0.60 -8.08 -18.82
CA VAL A 138 -2.02 -7.67 -18.75
C VAL A 138 -2.66 -8.11 -17.42
N VAL A 139 -2.45 -9.36 -17.02
CA VAL A 139 -2.95 -9.87 -15.73
C VAL A 139 -2.37 -9.08 -14.56
N ALA A 140 -1.05 -8.83 -14.57
CA ALA A 140 -0.40 -8.01 -13.55
C ALA A 140 -0.97 -6.59 -13.51
N ALA A 141 -1.23 -5.97 -14.67
CA ALA A 141 -1.83 -4.65 -14.75
C ALA A 141 -3.23 -4.62 -14.12
N ILE A 142 -4.10 -5.58 -14.46
CA ILE A 142 -5.46 -5.69 -13.89
C ILE A 142 -5.37 -5.83 -12.36
N TYR A 143 -4.49 -6.72 -11.87
CA TYR A 143 -4.27 -6.90 -10.44
C TYR A 143 -3.82 -5.60 -9.76
N MET A 144 -2.85 -4.88 -10.33
CA MET A 144 -2.33 -3.63 -9.76
C MET A 144 -3.41 -2.54 -9.73
N PHE A 145 -4.24 -2.41 -10.79
CA PHE A 145 -5.33 -1.43 -10.81
C PHE A 145 -6.42 -1.75 -9.79
N SER A 146 -6.80 -3.02 -9.66
CA SER A 146 -7.76 -3.46 -8.64
C SER A 146 -7.24 -3.16 -7.23
N THR A 147 -6.00 -3.57 -6.92
CA THR A 147 -5.40 -3.33 -5.61
C THR A 147 -5.24 -1.85 -5.30
N LYS A 148 -4.91 -1.01 -6.31
CA LYS A 148 -4.88 0.44 -6.12
C LYS A 148 -6.24 1.00 -5.72
N ARG A 149 -7.30 0.60 -6.44
CA ARG A 149 -8.67 1.02 -6.13
C ARG A 149 -9.07 0.63 -4.70
N ASP A 150 -8.73 -0.59 -4.30
CA ASP A 150 -8.98 -1.06 -2.94
C ASP A 150 -8.17 -0.27 -1.92
N SER A 151 -6.89 0.02 -2.20
CA SER A 151 -6.04 0.85 -1.35
C SER A 151 -6.62 2.26 -1.14
N ASP A 152 -7.08 2.92 -2.22
CA ASP A 152 -7.71 4.25 -2.13
C ASP A 152 -8.98 4.20 -1.27
N ARG A 153 -9.81 3.15 -1.44
CA ARG A 153 -11.01 2.92 -0.64
C ARG A 153 -10.67 2.66 0.84
N TYR A 154 -9.64 1.86 1.11
CA TYR A 154 -9.25 1.52 2.49
C TYR A 154 -8.69 2.71 3.26
N VAL A 155 -8.02 3.65 2.59
CA VAL A 155 -7.63 4.92 3.20
C VAL A 155 -8.86 5.70 3.67
N LEU A 156 -9.90 5.79 2.86
CA LEU A 156 -11.14 6.49 3.24
C LEU A 156 -11.88 5.76 4.37
N LEU A 157 -12.00 4.43 4.29
CA LEU A 157 -12.64 3.63 5.33
C LEU A 157 -11.90 3.71 6.66
N ALA A 158 -10.56 3.64 6.65
CA ALA A 158 -9.76 3.74 7.86
C ALA A 158 -9.89 5.12 8.54
N ARG A 159 -10.04 6.19 7.75
CA ARG A 159 -10.33 7.53 8.25
C ARG A 159 -11.64 7.60 9.02
N HIS A 160 -12.68 6.88 8.55
CA HIS A 160 -14.01 6.95 9.15
C HIS A 160 -14.25 5.89 10.23
N GLU A 161 -13.56 4.76 10.18
CA GLU A 161 -13.84 3.63 11.06
C GLU A 161 -12.74 3.38 12.11
N ILE A 162 -11.48 3.64 11.79
CA ILE A 162 -10.35 3.36 12.68
C ILE A 162 -9.90 4.63 13.41
N LEU A 163 -9.82 5.76 12.71
CA LEU A 163 -9.34 7.00 13.31
C LEU A 163 -10.17 7.46 14.53
N PRO A 164 -11.51 7.39 14.53
CA PRO A 164 -12.31 7.69 15.72
C PRO A 164 -12.02 6.77 16.92
N GLU A 165 -11.71 5.50 16.67
CA GLU A 165 -11.33 4.56 17.74
C GLU A 165 -9.94 4.88 18.31
N VAL A 166 -9.01 5.38 17.48
CA VAL A 166 -7.72 5.91 17.93
C VAL A 166 -7.95 7.11 18.85
N GLU A 167 -8.77 8.05 18.46
CA GLU A 167 -9.11 9.24 19.23
C GLU A 167 -9.77 8.87 20.56
N ALA A 168 -10.74 7.96 20.54
CA ALA A 168 -11.41 7.46 21.74
C ALA A 168 -10.44 6.74 22.70
N CYS A 169 -9.49 5.96 22.16
CA CYS A 169 -8.47 5.27 22.95
C CYS A 169 -7.56 6.26 23.69
N ILE A 170 -7.15 7.34 23.03
CA ILE A 170 -6.26 8.35 23.58
C ILE A 170 -7.00 9.24 24.56
N ALA A 171 -8.21 9.70 24.23
CA ALA A 171 -9.07 10.47 25.13
C ALA A 171 -9.35 9.72 26.45
N ALA A 172 -9.51 8.40 26.38
CA ALA A 172 -9.66 7.54 27.54
C ALA A 172 -8.37 7.34 28.35
N GLY A 173 -7.24 7.91 27.91
CA GLY A 173 -5.94 7.77 28.55
C GLY A 173 -5.35 6.36 28.54
N ARG A 174 -5.84 5.51 27.62
CA ARG A 174 -5.38 4.11 27.49
C ARG A 174 -4.10 3.96 26.69
N TYR A 175 -3.72 4.99 25.93
CA TYR A 175 -2.48 4.98 25.15
C TYR A 175 -1.31 5.38 26.05
N GLY A 176 -0.33 4.48 26.22
CA GLY A 176 0.85 4.70 27.04
C GLY A 176 1.87 3.57 26.85
N ALA A 177 3.02 3.68 27.52
CA ALA A 177 4.05 2.67 27.47
C ALA A 177 3.51 1.29 27.91
N PRO A 178 4.07 0.18 27.36
CA PRO A 178 3.70 -1.16 27.82
C PRO A 178 3.91 -1.26 29.33
N PRO A 179 3.05 -2.01 30.05
CA PRO A 179 3.27 -2.22 31.47
C PRO A 179 4.67 -2.79 31.68
N VAL A 180 5.45 -2.13 32.53
CA VAL A 180 6.76 -2.64 32.94
C VAL A 180 6.47 -3.94 33.69
N MET A 181 6.88 -5.07 33.11
CA MET A 181 6.81 -6.38 33.76
C MET A 181 7.88 -6.49 34.84
#